data_cef0c61256c73aeba68cc7dc14f8cddb
#
_entry.id   cef0c61256c73aeba68cc7dc14f8cddb
#
_cell.length_a   1.000
_cell.length_b   1.000
_cell.length_c   1.000
_cell.angle_alpha   90.00
_cell.angle_beta   90.00
_cell.angle_gamma   90.00
#
_symmetry.space_group_name_H-M   'P 1'
#
loop_
_entity.id
_entity.type
_entity.pdbx_description
1 polymer ?
#
loop_
_entity_poly.entity_id
_entity_poly.type
_entity_poly.pdbx_seq_one_letter_code
_entity_poly.pdbx_strand_id
1 'polypeptide(L)'
;DVSFKQDQRNYISLLEKILKMFENTKLVQEIIPYVSKYRKGDREIYYKILRPDVIPNFTFTRLVADLPEDSEIVDQYKIAQESYDESLVTILRKKDEAKLIYHLIPPENILPEEETMLLNLARSVLIEHQPKAEEFTDTERTRQVFFNISKDLVRDLATTKKINLSYNDINKLAIILVRHTIGFGLIEILLQDKNLQDIVLNAPISQTNIFLRHQDYD
;
A
#
# COMPACT_ATOMS: atom_id res chain seq x y z
N ASP A 1 -49.92 2.14 7.05
CA ASP A 1 -48.54 2.28 7.56
C ASP A 1 -48.27 1.71 8.95
N VAL A 2 -49.18 0.89 9.45
CA VAL A 2 -49.04 0.18 10.73
C VAL A 2 -48.03 -0.96 10.56
N SER A 3 -48.01 -1.62 9.41
CA SER A 3 -47.08 -2.72 9.09
C SER A 3 -45.61 -2.30 9.15
N PHE A 4 -45.28 -1.17 8.52
CA PHE A 4 -43.89 -0.65 8.49
C PHE A 4 -43.37 -0.32 9.89
N LYS A 5 -44.19 0.25 10.78
CA LYS A 5 -43.86 0.55 12.16
C LYS A 5 -43.69 -0.73 12.99
N GLN A 6 -44.44 -1.77 12.68
CA GLN A 6 -44.29 -3.08 13.35
C GLN A 6 -43.01 -3.78 12.94
N ASP A 7 -42.67 -3.74 11.65
CA ASP A 7 -41.42 -4.31 11.14
C ASP A 7 -40.19 -3.59 11.71
N GLN A 8 -40.26 -2.26 11.85
CA GLN A 8 -39.21 -1.47 12.48
C GLN A 8 -39.01 -1.83 13.97
N ARG A 9 -40.11 -2.05 14.74
CA ARG A 9 -40.02 -2.48 16.13
C ARG A 9 -39.45 -3.88 16.27
N ASN A 10 -39.85 -4.79 15.38
CA ASN A 10 -39.33 -6.17 15.38
C ASN A 10 -37.82 -6.16 15.04
N TYR A 11 -37.39 -5.33 14.10
CA TYR A 11 -35.98 -5.17 13.75
C TYR A 11 -35.14 -4.62 14.91
N ILE A 12 -35.65 -3.57 15.58
CA ILE A 12 -34.97 -2.99 16.76
C ILE A 12 -34.87 -4.02 17.90
N SER A 13 -35.95 -4.76 18.18
CA SER A 13 -35.96 -5.79 19.18
C SER A 13 -34.99 -6.93 18.88
N LEU A 14 -34.82 -7.29 17.60
CA LEU A 14 -33.85 -8.28 17.18
C LEU A 14 -32.40 -7.77 17.37
N LEU A 15 -32.14 -6.50 16.99
CA LEU A 15 -30.85 -5.88 17.22
C LEU A 15 -30.47 -5.81 18.70
N GLU A 16 -31.43 -5.48 19.59
CA GLU A 16 -31.19 -5.45 21.03
C GLU A 16 -30.86 -6.82 21.58
N LYS A 17 -31.51 -7.88 21.08
CA LYS A 17 -31.19 -9.28 21.47
C LYS A 17 -29.76 -9.66 21.01
N ILE A 18 -29.40 -9.31 19.78
CA ILE A 18 -28.06 -9.56 19.24
C ILE A 18 -27.01 -8.81 20.06
N LEU A 19 -27.23 -7.54 20.36
CA LEU A 19 -26.33 -6.74 21.18
C LEU A 19 -26.11 -7.36 22.57
N LYS A 20 -27.18 -7.77 23.24
CA LYS A 20 -27.09 -8.47 24.54
C LYS A 20 -26.30 -9.77 24.47
N MET A 21 -26.43 -10.51 23.37
CA MET A 21 -25.64 -11.74 23.18
C MET A 21 -24.16 -11.41 23.01
N PHE A 22 -23.81 -10.34 22.24
CA PHE A 22 -22.43 -9.90 22.07
C PHE A 22 -21.84 -9.35 23.37
N GLU A 23 -22.59 -8.53 24.11
CA GLU A 23 -22.13 -7.95 25.40
C GLU A 23 -21.72 -9.02 26.41
N ASN A 24 -22.34 -10.20 26.34
CA ASN A 24 -22.03 -11.32 27.24
C ASN A 24 -20.85 -12.20 26.73
N THR A 25 -20.27 -11.89 25.58
CA THR A 25 -19.10 -12.63 25.12
C THR A 25 -17.84 -12.22 25.88
N LYS A 26 -16.98 -13.20 26.16
CA LYS A 26 -15.70 -12.96 26.84
C LYS A 26 -14.85 -11.88 26.16
N LEU A 27 -14.85 -11.86 24.83
CA LEU A 27 -14.13 -10.86 24.03
C LEU A 27 -14.63 -9.43 24.31
N VAL A 28 -15.93 -9.22 24.32
CA VAL A 28 -16.52 -7.90 24.58
C VAL A 28 -16.28 -7.47 26.02
N GLN A 29 -16.39 -8.39 26.98
CA GLN A 29 -16.12 -8.09 28.40
C GLN A 29 -14.66 -7.65 28.63
N GLU A 30 -13.71 -8.23 27.93
CA GLU A 30 -12.30 -7.83 28.00
C GLU A 30 -12.05 -6.46 27.36
N ILE A 31 -12.83 -6.06 26.34
CA ILE A 31 -12.68 -4.80 25.62
C ILE A 31 -13.41 -3.64 26.32
N ILE A 32 -14.52 -3.90 27.03
CA ILE A 32 -15.33 -2.88 27.71
C ILE A 32 -14.51 -1.87 28.54
N PRO A 33 -13.50 -2.27 29.36
CA PRO A 33 -12.73 -1.33 30.16
C PRO A 33 -11.97 -0.30 29.32
N TYR A 34 -11.57 -0.68 28.12
CA TYR A 34 -10.84 0.19 27.17
C TYR A 34 -11.78 1.12 26.41
N VAL A 35 -13.00 0.65 26.11
CA VAL A 35 -14.02 1.35 25.31
C VAL A 35 -14.84 2.33 26.13
N SER A 36 -15.06 2.04 27.43
CA SER A 36 -15.94 2.82 28.32
C SER A 36 -15.56 4.29 28.49
N LYS A 37 -14.31 4.65 28.16
CA LYS A 37 -13.77 6.02 28.23
C LYS A 37 -14.19 6.89 27.04
N TYR A 38 -14.76 6.33 25.98
CA TYR A 38 -15.08 7.02 24.73
C TYR A 38 -16.58 7.25 24.57
N ARG A 39 -16.95 8.35 23.89
CA ARG A 39 -18.36 8.65 23.61
C ARG A 39 -18.90 7.70 22.53
N LYS A 40 -20.18 7.33 22.62
CA LYS A 40 -20.85 6.58 21.55
C LYS A 40 -20.77 7.35 20.23
N GLY A 41 -20.26 6.70 19.18
CA GLY A 41 -20.09 7.28 17.85
C GLY A 41 -18.73 7.90 17.57
N ASP A 42 -17.82 7.97 18.55
CA ASP A 42 -16.45 8.40 18.35
C ASP A 42 -15.66 7.32 17.60
N ARG A 43 -15.29 7.61 16.36
CA ARG A 43 -14.51 6.68 15.53
C ARG A 43 -13.02 6.64 15.86
N GLU A 44 -12.50 7.61 16.61
CA GLU A 44 -11.10 7.59 17.07
C GLU A 44 -10.80 6.38 17.96
N ILE A 45 -11.83 5.83 18.59
CA ILE A 45 -11.70 4.62 19.40
C ILE A 45 -11.14 3.45 18.61
N TYR A 46 -11.53 3.28 17.35
CA TYR A 46 -11.03 2.21 16.49
C TYR A 46 -9.54 2.36 16.22
N TYR A 47 -9.06 3.58 16.04
CA TYR A 47 -7.64 3.86 15.88
C TYR A 47 -6.82 3.53 17.12
N LYS A 48 -7.39 3.78 18.31
CA LYS A 48 -6.68 3.56 19.58
C LYS A 48 -6.71 2.12 20.05
N ILE A 49 -7.79 1.40 19.77
CA ILE A 49 -7.93 -0.02 20.15
C ILE A 49 -7.32 -0.96 19.11
N LEU A 50 -7.49 -0.63 17.83
CA LEU A 50 -6.96 -1.43 16.71
C LEU A 50 -5.57 -0.98 16.27
N ARG A 51 -5.03 0.09 16.88
CA ARG A 51 -3.63 0.43 16.69
C ARG A 51 -2.83 -0.65 17.43
N PRO A 52 -2.25 -1.63 16.74
CA PRO A 52 -1.42 -2.63 17.42
C PRO A 52 -0.28 -1.88 18.08
N ASP A 53 0.06 -2.21 19.34
CA ASP A 53 1.26 -1.72 20.02
C ASP A 53 2.54 -2.10 19.25
N VAL A 54 2.43 -3.13 18.47
CA VAL A 54 3.29 -3.47 17.35
C VAL A 54 2.52 -3.05 16.10
N ILE A 55 2.86 -1.88 15.53
CA ILE A 55 2.62 -1.66 14.12
C ILE A 55 3.30 -2.87 13.47
N PRO A 56 2.55 -3.80 12.83
CA PRO A 56 3.23 -4.79 12.05
C PRO A 56 4.07 -3.95 11.11
N ASN A 57 5.38 -3.99 11.30
CA ASN A 57 6.28 -3.55 10.28
C ASN A 57 5.90 -4.46 9.11
N PHE A 58 4.95 -4.01 8.31
CA PHE A 58 4.95 -4.34 6.90
C PHE A 58 6.19 -3.64 6.39
N THR A 59 7.34 -4.11 6.87
CA THR A 59 8.55 -4.10 6.12
C THR A 59 8.05 -4.39 4.73
N PHE A 60 8.47 -3.59 3.77
CA PHE A 60 8.46 -4.04 2.40
C PHE A 60 9.10 -5.43 2.49
N THR A 61 8.26 -6.43 2.76
CA THR A 61 8.67 -7.81 2.68
C THR A 61 9.17 -7.86 1.27
N ARG A 62 10.44 -8.16 1.09
CA ARG A 62 10.96 -8.53 -0.20
C ARG A 62 10.10 -9.72 -0.64
N LEU A 63 8.94 -9.42 -1.20
CA LEU A 63 8.24 -10.31 -2.09
C LEU A 63 9.06 -10.28 -3.38
N VAL A 64 10.31 -10.67 -3.28
CA VAL A 64 11.00 -11.26 -4.39
C VAL A 64 10.22 -12.55 -4.58
N ALA A 65 9.19 -12.48 -5.40
CA ALA A 65 8.63 -13.69 -5.95
C ALA A 65 9.78 -14.33 -6.72
N ASP A 66 10.32 -15.39 -6.17
CA ASP A 66 11.29 -16.20 -6.89
C ASP A 66 10.69 -16.52 -8.25
N LEU A 67 11.52 -16.43 -9.28
CA LEU A 67 11.08 -16.80 -10.62
C LEU A 67 10.55 -18.23 -10.53
N PRO A 68 9.34 -18.51 -11.05
CA PRO A 68 8.78 -19.85 -11.02
C PRO A 68 9.79 -20.85 -11.63
N GLU A 69 10.12 -21.92 -10.91
CA GLU A 69 11.18 -22.88 -11.28
C GLU A 69 10.99 -23.47 -12.70
N ASP A 70 9.74 -23.57 -13.17
CA ASP A 70 9.38 -24.12 -14.49
C ASP A 70 9.14 -23.05 -15.56
N SER A 71 9.73 -21.86 -15.40
CA SER A 71 9.54 -20.76 -16.35
C SER A 71 10.78 -20.49 -17.21
N GLU A 72 10.54 -20.15 -18.47
CA GLU A 72 11.54 -19.70 -19.43
C GLU A 72 11.46 -18.17 -19.59
N ILE A 73 12.61 -17.51 -19.59
CA ILE A 73 12.67 -16.06 -19.84
C ILE A 73 12.47 -15.83 -21.33
N VAL A 74 11.43 -15.11 -21.70
CA VAL A 74 11.12 -14.70 -23.06
C VAL A 74 11.81 -13.40 -23.41
N ASP A 75 11.74 -12.44 -22.48
CA ASP A 75 12.34 -11.10 -22.64
C ASP A 75 12.64 -10.46 -21.28
N GLN A 76 13.55 -9.49 -21.29
CA GLN A 76 13.91 -8.71 -20.12
C GLN A 76 14.29 -7.30 -20.49
N TYR A 77 13.68 -6.31 -19.83
CA TYR A 77 13.96 -4.91 -20.08
C TYR A 77 13.78 -4.05 -18.81
N LYS A 78 14.22 -2.80 -18.88
CA LYS A 78 14.11 -1.85 -17.77
C LYS A 78 13.12 -0.75 -18.09
N ILE A 79 12.35 -0.37 -17.06
CA ILE A 79 11.52 0.83 -17.06
C ILE A 79 12.22 1.84 -16.16
N ALA A 80 12.43 3.06 -16.65
CA ALA A 80 12.98 4.15 -15.87
C ALA A 80 12.41 5.48 -16.35
N GLN A 81 12.01 6.34 -15.43
CA GLN A 81 11.80 7.77 -15.72
C GLN A 81 13.09 8.53 -15.52
N GLU A 82 13.81 8.20 -14.47
CA GLU A 82 15.10 8.77 -14.10
C GLU A 82 16.10 7.65 -13.83
N SER A 83 17.38 7.94 -13.94
CA SER A 83 18.44 6.94 -13.77
C SER A 83 18.50 6.27 -12.39
N TYR A 84 17.86 6.85 -11.39
CA TYR A 84 17.78 6.34 -10.03
C TYR A 84 16.47 5.59 -9.70
N ASP A 85 15.48 5.58 -10.61
CA ASP A 85 14.18 4.90 -10.45
C ASP A 85 14.01 3.80 -11.49
N GLU A 86 14.98 2.91 -11.59
CA GLU A 86 14.93 1.78 -12.53
C GLU A 86 14.17 0.60 -11.94
N SER A 87 13.19 0.11 -12.69
CA SER A 87 12.47 -1.14 -12.42
C SER A 87 12.85 -2.17 -13.49
N LEU A 88 13.01 -3.43 -13.08
CA LEU A 88 13.30 -4.53 -14.00
C LEU A 88 12.03 -5.28 -14.32
N VAL A 89 11.76 -5.49 -15.61
CA VAL A 89 10.68 -6.32 -16.12
C VAL A 89 11.25 -7.57 -16.74
N THR A 90 10.68 -8.71 -16.42
CA THR A 90 10.99 -10.00 -17.02
C THR A 90 9.71 -10.64 -17.51
N ILE A 91 9.61 -10.95 -18.79
CA ILE A 91 8.50 -11.68 -19.40
C ILE A 91 8.85 -13.18 -19.36
N LEU A 92 7.99 -13.94 -18.71
CA LEU A 92 8.20 -15.37 -18.46
C LEU A 92 7.13 -16.20 -19.15
N ARG A 93 7.54 -17.35 -19.66
CA ARG A 93 6.66 -18.39 -20.18
C ARG A 93 6.72 -19.62 -19.29
N LYS A 94 5.58 -20.04 -18.78
CA LYS A 94 5.45 -21.26 -18.01
C LYS A 94 5.04 -22.42 -18.93
N LYS A 95 5.62 -23.62 -18.73
CA LYS A 95 5.48 -24.77 -19.65
C LYS A 95 4.04 -25.17 -19.97
N ASP A 96 3.15 -25.06 -19.01
CA ASP A 96 1.76 -25.54 -19.12
C ASP A 96 0.72 -24.42 -19.22
N GLU A 97 1.15 -23.16 -19.34
CA GLU A 97 0.27 -21.99 -19.40
C GLU A 97 0.41 -21.28 -20.75
N ALA A 98 -0.75 -20.99 -21.38
CA ALA A 98 -0.76 -20.25 -22.65
C ALA A 98 -0.46 -18.75 -22.44
N LYS A 99 -0.65 -18.24 -21.20
CA LYS A 99 -0.43 -16.84 -20.87
C LYS A 99 1.00 -16.63 -20.37
N LEU A 100 1.57 -15.50 -20.77
CA LEU A 100 2.85 -15.06 -20.26
C LEU A 100 2.69 -14.41 -18.88
N ILE A 101 3.75 -14.42 -18.08
CA ILE A 101 3.81 -13.79 -16.78
C ILE A 101 4.68 -12.54 -16.91
N TYR A 102 4.12 -11.40 -16.53
CA TYR A 102 4.85 -10.15 -16.41
C TYR A 102 5.39 -10.05 -14.98
N HIS A 103 6.69 -10.24 -14.83
CA HIS A 103 7.37 -10.20 -13.53
C HIS A 103 8.08 -8.84 -13.38
N LEU A 104 7.61 -8.03 -12.43
CA LEU A 104 8.13 -6.70 -12.14
C LEU A 104 8.95 -6.70 -10.85
N ILE A 105 10.18 -6.25 -10.92
CA ILE A 105 11.03 -5.97 -9.77
C ILE A 105 11.21 -4.46 -9.67
N PRO A 106 10.47 -3.78 -8.78
CA PRO A 106 10.61 -2.36 -8.55
C PRO A 106 11.87 -2.04 -7.73
N PRO A 107 12.37 -0.79 -7.73
CA PRO A 107 13.59 -0.42 -7.04
C PRO A 107 13.54 -0.68 -5.53
N GLU A 108 12.38 -0.58 -4.90
CA GLU A 108 12.19 -0.87 -3.47
C GLU A 108 12.52 -2.31 -3.07
N ASN A 109 12.44 -3.27 -4.01
CA ASN A 109 12.72 -4.68 -3.72
C ASN A 109 14.22 -5.01 -3.72
N ILE A 110 15.05 -4.14 -4.28
CA ILE A 110 16.50 -4.33 -4.38
C ILE A 110 17.31 -3.37 -3.50
N LEU A 111 16.63 -2.62 -2.62
CA LEU A 111 17.29 -1.70 -1.71
C LEU A 111 18.20 -2.43 -0.71
N PRO A 112 19.37 -1.86 -0.37
CA PRO A 112 20.15 -2.28 0.77
C PRO A 112 19.36 -2.21 2.09
N GLU A 113 19.77 -2.97 3.10
CA GLU A 113 19.07 -3.04 4.38
C GLU A 113 18.95 -1.66 5.06
N GLU A 114 20.02 -0.87 5.02
CA GLU A 114 20.04 0.49 5.59
C GLU A 114 19.05 1.43 4.90
N GLU A 115 18.95 1.39 3.56
CA GLU A 115 18.00 2.17 2.78
C GLU A 115 16.56 1.71 3.06
N THR A 116 16.34 0.41 3.15
CA THR A 116 15.03 -0.19 3.50
C THR A 116 14.59 0.26 4.90
N MET A 117 15.49 0.28 5.87
CA MET A 117 15.20 0.79 7.21
C MET A 117 14.81 2.26 7.19
N LEU A 118 15.56 3.10 6.47
CA LEU A 118 15.24 4.53 6.35
C LEU A 118 13.89 4.76 5.66
N LEU A 119 13.60 3.99 4.61
CA LEU A 119 12.33 4.06 3.89
C LEU A 119 11.14 3.75 4.82
N ASN A 120 11.27 2.71 5.65
CA ASN A 120 10.23 2.32 6.61
C ASN A 120 10.03 3.39 7.70
N LEU A 121 11.11 3.97 8.22
CA LEU A 121 11.04 5.05 9.19
C LEU A 121 10.39 6.30 8.60
N ALA A 122 10.82 6.73 7.41
CA ALA A 122 10.25 7.88 6.72
C ALA A 122 8.77 7.69 6.41
N ARG A 123 8.37 6.49 5.97
CA ARG A 123 6.98 6.14 5.74
C ARG A 123 6.12 6.27 7.01
N SER A 124 6.62 5.78 8.14
CA SER A 124 5.90 5.88 9.42
C SER A 124 5.63 7.35 9.80
N VAL A 125 6.64 8.22 9.63
CA VAL A 125 6.50 9.66 9.89
C VAL A 125 5.50 10.31 8.93
N LEU A 126 5.54 10.00 7.64
CA LEU A 126 4.62 10.57 6.64
C LEU A 126 3.17 10.13 6.87
N ILE A 127 2.94 8.88 7.29
CA ILE A 127 1.59 8.38 7.59
C ILE A 127 0.99 9.13 8.79
N GLU A 128 1.79 9.47 9.80
CA GLU A 128 1.33 10.23 10.96
C GLU A 128 0.97 11.69 10.61
N HIS A 129 1.55 12.22 9.54
CA HIS A 129 1.42 13.62 9.12
C HIS A 129 0.74 13.76 7.75
N GLN A 130 -0.11 12.80 7.37
CA GLN A 130 -0.85 12.90 6.10
C GLN A 130 -1.70 14.16 6.05
N PRO A 131 -1.51 15.03 5.05
CA PRO A 131 -2.37 16.18 4.83
C PRO A 131 -3.79 15.71 4.48
N LYS A 132 -4.78 16.51 4.85
CA LYS A 132 -6.18 16.19 4.56
C LYS A 132 -6.44 16.25 3.06
N ALA A 133 -7.26 15.34 2.55
CA ALA A 133 -7.60 15.23 1.12
C ALA A 133 -8.14 16.55 0.51
N GLU A 134 -8.67 17.44 1.32
CA GLU A 134 -9.21 18.75 0.92
C GLU A 134 -8.13 19.77 0.48
N GLU A 135 -6.86 19.50 0.78
CA GLU A 135 -5.72 20.38 0.42
C GLU A 135 -5.16 20.10 -0.98
N PHE A 136 -5.68 19.07 -1.67
CA PHE A 136 -5.17 18.57 -2.94
C PHE A 136 -5.96 19.07 -4.16
N THR A 137 -5.97 20.37 -4.40
CA THR A 137 -6.58 20.95 -5.61
C THR A 137 -5.73 20.77 -6.87
N ASP A 138 -4.42 20.65 -6.73
CA ASP A 138 -3.45 20.47 -7.83
C ASP A 138 -2.56 19.26 -7.55
N THR A 139 -2.79 18.18 -8.28
CA THR A 139 -2.10 16.89 -8.10
C THR A 139 -0.59 17.00 -8.37
N GLU A 140 -0.19 17.75 -9.40
CA GLU A 140 1.22 17.88 -9.80
C GLU A 140 2.00 18.67 -8.75
N ARG A 141 1.46 19.79 -8.33
CA ARG A 141 2.05 20.63 -7.28
C ARG A 141 2.16 19.87 -5.96
N THR A 142 1.14 19.13 -5.61
CA THR A 142 1.13 18.29 -4.41
C THR A 142 2.24 17.25 -4.46
N ARG A 143 2.38 16.56 -5.59
CA ARG A 143 3.42 15.56 -5.81
C ARG A 143 4.81 16.16 -5.63
N GLN A 144 5.06 17.36 -6.20
CA GLN A 144 6.34 18.06 -6.06
C GLN A 144 6.62 18.47 -4.60
N VAL A 145 5.63 18.96 -3.89
CA VAL A 145 5.76 19.32 -2.45
C VAL A 145 6.11 18.08 -1.63
N PHE A 146 5.39 16.97 -1.83
CA PHE A 146 5.66 15.71 -1.13
C PHE A 146 7.03 15.14 -1.45
N PHE A 147 7.47 15.26 -2.69
CA PHE A 147 8.81 14.83 -3.07
C PHE A 147 9.89 15.61 -2.30
N ASN A 148 9.74 16.92 -2.19
CA ASN A 148 10.68 17.74 -1.44
C ASN A 148 10.66 17.42 0.07
N ILE A 149 9.48 17.28 0.66
CA ILE A 149 9.32 16.86 2.06
C ILE A 149 9.96 15.49 2.29
N SER A 150 9.72 14.53 1.41
CA SER A 150 10.30 13.19 1.49
C SER A 150 11.82 13.21 1.41
N LYS A 151 12.39 14.05 0.53
CA LYS A 151 13.85 14.22 0.42
C LYS A 151 14.46 14.78 1.70
N ASP A 152 13.86 15.81 2.26
CA ASP A 152 14.36 16.43 3.48
C ASP A 152 14.24 15.44 4.66
N LEU A 153 13.13 14.74 4.78
CA LEU A 153 12.91 13.71 5.80
C LEU A 153 13.94 12.56 5.69
N VAL A 154 14.16 12.03 4.48
CA VAL A 154 15.16 10.97 4.26
C VAL A 154 16.57 11.46 4.64
N ARG A 155 16.94 12.70 4.29
CA ARG A 155 18.23 13.29 4.63
C ARG A 155 18.41 13.43 6.14
N ASP A 156 17.40 13.92 6.84
CA ASP A 156 17.42 14.11 8.29
C ASP A 156 17.53 12.77 9.03
N LEU A 157 16.76 11.77 8.59
CA LEU A 157 16.82 10.41 9.13
C LEU A 157 18.18 9.76 8.87
N ALA A 158 18.75 9.89 7.67
CA ALA A 158 20.06 9.37 7.32
C ALA A 158 21.15 10.01 8.20
N THR A 159 21.10 11.33 8.41
CA THR A 159 22.01 12.06 9.28
C THR A 159 21.90 11.57 10.74
N THR A 160 20.69 11.42 11.23
CA THR A 160 20.40 10.94 12.60
C THR A 160 20.91 9.52 12.82
N LYS A 161 20.74 8.65 11.82
CA LYS A 161 21.20 7.25 11.86
C LYS A 161 22.66 7.08 11.45
N LYS A 162 23.35 8.15 11.03
CA LYS A 162 24.72 8.14 10.55
C LYS A 162 24.91 7.24 9.31
N ILE A 163 23.90 7.20 8.45
CA ILE A 163 23.92 6.47 7.18
C ILE A 163 24.34 7.45 6.08
N ASN A 164 25.30 7.04 5.26
CA ASN A 164 25.82 7.88 4.19
C ASN A 164 25.07 7.57 2.88
N LEU A 165 24.24 8.49 2.41
CA LEU A 165 23.48 8.36 1.17
C LEU A 165 24.02 9.30 0.10
N SER A 166 24.08 8.82 -1.14
CA SER A 166 24.31 9.68 -2.28
C SER A 166 23.08 10.54 -2.61
N TYR A 167 23.25 11.57 -3.43
CA TYR A 167 22.13 12.37 -3.91
C TYR A 167 21.09 11.51 -4.65
N ASN A 168 21.54 10.55 -5.45
CA ASN A 168 20.67 9.65 -6.19
C ASN A 168 19.89 8.70 -5.24
N ASP A 169 20.50 8.22 -4.17
CA ASP A 169 19.81 7.36 -3.18
C ASP A 169 18.71 8.14 -2.45
N ILE A 170 18.97 9.40 -2.08
CA ILE A 170 17.96 10.26 -1.47
C ILE A 170 16.79 10.49 -2.42
N ASN A 171 17.04 10.77 -3.69
CA ASN A 171 15.99 10.97 -4.70
C ASN A 171 15.21 9.67 -4.95
N LYS A 172 15.89 8.54 -5.03
CA LYS A 172 15.29 7.20 -5.17
C LYS A 172 14.33 6.91 -4.02
N LEU A 173 14.78 7.06 -2.79
CA LEU A 173 13.94 6.84 -1.61
C LEU A 173 12.76 7.81 -1.55
N ALA A 174 12.96 9.09 -1.91
CA ALA A 174 11.90 10.08 -1.94
C ALA A 174 10.83 9.75 -2.98
N ILE A 175 11.21 9.31 -4.19
CA ILE A 175 10.25 8.92 -5.23
C ILE A 175 9.43 7.69 -4.81
N ILE A 176 10.08 6.70 -4.20
CA ILE A 176 9.40 5.52 -3.66
C ILE A 176 8.39 5.94 -2.59
N LEU A 177 8.76 6.83 -1.66
CA LEU A 177 7.85 7.35 -0.63
C LEU A 177 6.63 8.04 -1.23
N VAL A 178 6.82 8.93 -2.21
CA VAL A 178 5.74 9.63 -2.90
C VAL A 178 4.81 8.65 -3.59
N ARG A 179 5.36 7.68 -4.31
CA ARG A 179 4.61 6.62 -5.01
C ARG A 179 3.68 5.86 -4.07
N HIS A 180 4.15 5.53 -2.87
CA HIS A 180 3.39 4.73 -1.90
C HIS A 180 2.56 5.54 -0.90
N THR A 181 2.71 6.86 -0.81
CA THR A 181 1.95 7.71 0.12
C THR A 181 0.79 8.45 -0.53
N ILE A 182 1.04 9.08 -1.65
CA ILE A 182 0.05 9.89 -2.40
C ILE A 182 -0.17 9.39 -3.83
N GLY A 183 0.68 8.46 -4.30
CA GLY A 183 0.58 7.87 -5.63
C GLY A 183 -0.24 6.57 -5.64
N PHE A 184 -0.21 5.89 -6.78
CA PHE A 184 -0.92 4.63 -7.02
C PHE A 184 -0.04 3.39 -6.77
N GLY A 185 1.07 3.53 -6.04
CA GLY A 185 1.97 2.43 -5.76
C GLY A 185 2.59 1.83 -7.03
N LEU A 186 2.65 0.50 -7.08
CA LEU A 186 3.26 -0.21 -8.22
C LEU A 186 2.53 0.00 -9.55
N ILE A 187 1.26 0.41 -9.53
CA ILE A 187 0.50 0.72 -10.75
C ILE A 187 1.15 1.88 -11.51
N GLU A 188 1.77 2.84 -10.82
CA GLU A 188 2.50 3.93 -11.48
C GLU A 188 3.65 3.42 -12.35
N ILE A 189 4.35 2.38 -11.92
CA ILE A 189 5.44 1.77 -12.70
C ILE A 189 4.87 1.10 -13.95
N LEU A 190 3.75 0.40 -13.82
CA LEU A 190 3.07 -0.20 -14.97
C LEU A 190 2.59 0.86 -15.97
N LEU A 191 2.08 2.00 -15.49
CA LEU A 191 1.67 3.12 -16.35
C LEU A 191 2.84 3.81 -17.05
N GLN A 192 4.05 3.66 -16.56
CA GLN A 192 5.27 4.19 -17.19
C GLN A 192 5.84 3.27 -18.26
N ASP A 193 5.43 2.01 -18.28
CA ASP A 193 5.88 1.07 -19.29
C ASP A 193 5.23 1.34 -20.63
N LYS A 194 6.05 1.81 -21.57
CA LYS A 194 5.62 2.15 -22.94
C LYS A 194 5.21 0.93 -23.76
N ASN A 195 5.60 -0.28 -23.32
CA ASN A 195 5.26 -1.51 -23.98
C ASN A 195 3.87 -2.04 -23.56
N LEU A 196 3.28 -1.47 -22.50
CA LEU A 196 1.92 -1.82 -22.08
C LEU A 196 0.88 -0.93 -22.74
N GLN A 197 -0.13 -1.55 -23.35
CA GLN A 197 -1.25 -0.88 -23.98
C GLN A 197 -2.44 -0.77 -23.04
N ASP A 198 -2.74 -1.81 -22.28
CA ASP A 198 -3.87 -1.88 -21.37
C ASP A 198 -3.48 -2.55 -20.04
N ILE A 199 -4.06 -2.03 -18.95
CA ILE A 199 -3.96 -2.61 -17.60
C ILE A 199 -5.39 -2.87 -17.11
N VAL A 200 -5.74 -4.14 -16.92
CA VAL A 200 -7.09 -4.55 -16.52
C VAL A 200 -7.08 -5.04 -15.08
N LEU A 201 -7.80 -4.31 -14.23
CA LEU A 201 -8.00 -4.62 -12.82
C LEU A 201 -9.46 -5.06 -12.62
N ASN A 202 -9.67 -6.34 -12.32
CA ASN A 202 -11.00 -6.87 -12.06
C ASN A 202 -11.32 -6.88 -10.56
N ALA A 203 -12.58 -6.66 -10.22
CA ALA A 203 -13.05 -6.79 -8.84
C ALA A 203 -13.35 -8.28 -8.52
N PRO A 204 -13.07 -8.74 -7.29
CA PRO A 204 -12.41 -8.02 -6.20
C PRO A 204 -10.88 -8.01 -6.37
N ILE A 205 -10.27 -6.84 -6.25
CA ILE A 205 -8.83 -6.61 -6.52
C ILE A 205 -7.89 -7.53 -5.72
N SER A 206 -8.30 -7.94 -4.52
CA SER A 206 -7.49 -8.80 -3.65
C SER A 206 -7.49 -10.28 -4.05
N GLN A 207 -8.33 -10.69 -4.99
CA GLN A 207 -8.54 -12.11 -5.35
C GLN A 207 -8.33 -12.39 -6.84
N THR A 208 -8.21 -11.35 -7.66
CA THR A 208 -8.05 -11.47 -9.11
C THR A 208 -6.68 -11.02 -9.57
N ASN A 209 -6.15 -11.68 -10.58
CA ASN A 209 -4.91 -11.27 -11.22
C ASN A 209 -5.09 -9.97 -11.98
N ILE A 210 -4.02 -9.20 -12.06
CA ILE A 210 -3.93 -8.06 -12.97
C ILE A 210 -3.61 -8.62 -14.35
N PHE A 211 -4.38 -8.23 -15.35
CA PHE A 211 -4.11 -8.61 -16.74
C PHE A 211 -3.51 -7.40 -17.45
N LEU A 212 -2.43 -7.65 -18.17
CA LEU A 212 -1.69 -6.63 -18.91
C LEU A 212 -1.73 -7.02 -20.38
N ARG A 213 -1.96 -6.03 -21.24
CA ARG A 213 -1.81 -6.19 -22.68
C ARG A 213 -0.50 -5.56 -23.09
N HIS A 214 0.43 -6.40 -23.51
CA HIS A 214 1.74 -5.97 -23.96
C HIS A 214 1.74 -5.77 -25.48
N GLN A 215 2.53 -4.84 -25.99
CA GLN A 215 2.60 -4.51 -27.40
C GLN A 215 3.08 -5.70 -28.25
N ASP A 216 4.06 -6.44 -27.76
CA ASP A 216 4.73 -7.53 -28.48
C ASP A 216 4.29 -8.93 -28.04
N TYR A 217 3.61 -9.01 -26.90
CA TYR A 217 3.21 -10.28 -26.27
C TYR A 217 1.73 -10.22 -25.91
N ASP A 218 0.88 -10.79 -26.77
CA ASP A 218 -0.58 -10.86 -26.58
C ASP A 218 -0.98 -12.06 -25.70
#